data_891fc44feccc2cf65d51c2aaf155ba19
#
_entry.id   891fc44feccc2cf65d51c2aaf155ba19
#
_cell.length_a   1.000
_cell.length_b   1.000
_cell.length_c   1.000
_cell.angle_alpha   90.00
_cell.angle_beta   90.00
_cell.angle_gamma   90.00
#
_symmetry.space_group_name_H-M   'P 1'
#
loop_
_entity.id
_entity.type
_entity.pdbx_description
1 polymer ?
#
loop_
_entity_poly.entity_id
_entity_poly.type
_entity_poly.pdbx_seq_one_letter_code
_entity_poly.pdbx_strand_id
1 'polypeptide(L)'
;MFRRLLNAIRYRARLLPTLPIRRRLGQQVRALDDAGFAFISNNCLAGQLYEMAGRPKSTPTAGLYFTGDSYARFLEDISDGHATSWDRIDPDQMTRHHQQHCAMLRTGEASGVVFLHYPEPEVAARKWNSRFPRLAGREKIVIASLRDGIAESMLDRAKTRYRHFYVAGPAPALPADEFVLDRKCLSGLSAFLDDVLAMGREAARR
;
A
#
# COMPACT_ATOMS: atom_id res chain seq x y z
N MET A 1 1.02 27.33 -16.99
CA MET A 1 0.02 26.39 -17.53
C MET A 1 0.64 25.32 -18.43
N PHE A 2 1.41 25.67 -19.44
CA PHE A 2 2.03 24.79 -20.44
C PHE A 2 2.93 23.68 -19.85
N ARG A 3 3.76 24.01 -18.83
CA ARG A 3 4.66 23.04 -18.18
C ARG A 3 3.92 21.91 -17.46
N ARG A 4 2.75 22.21 -16.85
CA ARG A 4 1.89 21.19 -16.21
C ARG A 4 1.27 20.24 -17.24
N LEU A 5 0.85 20.76 -18.38
CA LEU A 5 0.29 19.97 -19.48
C LEU A 5 1.35 19.02 -20.07
N LEU A 6 2.55 19.51 -20.34
CA LEU A 6 3.67 18.69 -20.84
C LEU A 6 4.04 17.56 -19.85
N ASN A 7 4.08 17.86 -18.56
CA ASN A 7 4.35 16.84 -17.53
C ASN A 7 3.23 15.78 -17.50
N ALA A 8 1.98 16.18 -17.62
CA ALA A 8 0.85 15.25 -17.68
C ALA A 8 0.91 14.35 -18.93
N ILE A 9 1.27 14.90 -20.08
CA ILE A 9 1.45 14.14 -21.35
C ILE A 9 2.62 13.15 -21.22
N ARG A 10 3.77 13.60 -20.73
CA ARG A 10 4.95 12.74 -20.50
C ARG A 10 4.63 11.62 -19.50
N TYR A 11 3.93 11.91 -18.42
CA TYR A 11 3.49 10.91 -17.45
C TYR A 11 2.57 9.86 -18.09
N ARG A 12 1.56 10.30 -18.86
CA ARG A 12 0.66 9.38 -19.58
C ARG A 12 1.39 8.54 -20.62
N ALA A 13 2.32 9.10 -21.38
CA ALA A 13 3.13 8.37 -22.32
C ALA A 13 3.97 7.25 -21.68
N ARG A 14 4.53 7.50 -20.49
CA ARG A 14 5.26 6.49 -19.70
C ARG A 14 4.37 5.36 -19.20
N LEU A 15 3.07 5.59 -19.03
CA LEU A 15 2.13 4.56 -18.57
C LEU A 15 1.67 3.64 -19.71
N LEU A 16 1.73 4.06 -20.98
CA LEU A 16 1.24 3.29 -22.13
C LEU A 16 1.79 1.86 -22.19
N PRO A 17 3.11 1.61 -22.04
CA PRO A 17 3.67 0.26 -22.10
C PRO A 17 3.19 -0.66 -20.97
N THR A 18 2.66 -0.09 -19.87
CA THR A 18 2.20 -0.84 -18.71
C THR A 18 0.68 -1.04 -18.66
N LEU A 19 -0.07 -0.43 -19.60
CA LEU A 19 -1.53 -0.49 -19.61
C LEU A 19 -2.11 -1.91 -19.61
N PRO A 20 -1.61 -2.88 -20.41
CA PRO A 20 -2.15 -4.24 -20.39
C PRO A 20 -1.99 -4.89 -19.02
N ILE A 21 -0.81 -4.75 -18.39
CA ILE A 21 -0.53 -5.31 -17.06
C ILE A 21 -1.39 -4.60 -16.00
N ARG A 22 -1.56 -3.30 -16.07
CA ARG A 22 -2.41 -2.53 -15.14
C ARG A 22 -3.88 -2.94 -15.24
N ARG A 23 -4.38 -3.20 -16.45
CA ARG A 23 -5.75 -3.73 -16.66
C ARG A 23 -5.91 -5.12 -16.05
N ARG A 24 -4.94 -6.02 -16.26
CA ARG A 24 -4.92 -7.35 -15.65
C ARG A 24 -4.90 -7.26 -14.12
N LEU A 25 -4.00 -6.47 -13.55
CA LEU A 25 -3.94 -6.21 -12.10
C LEU A 25 -5.27 -5.68 -11.57
N GLY A 26 -5.91 -4.75 -12.26
CA GLY A 26 -7.23 -4.24 -11.88
C GLY A 26 -8.30 -5.33 -11.83
N GLN A 27 -8.29 -6.27 -12.78
CA GLN A 27 -9.21 -7.42 -12.78
C GLN A 27 -8.91 -8.39 -11.64
N GLN A 28 -7.63 -8.72 -11.40
CA GLN A 28 -7.19 -9.60 -10.30
C GLN A 28 -7.56 -8.98 -8.93
N VAL A 29 -7.27 -7.70 -8.72
CA VAL A 29 -7.61 -6.99 -7.49
C VAL A 29 -9.12 -6.97 -7.26
N ARG A 30 -9.92 -6.75 -8.32
CA ARG A 30 -11.38 -6.79 -8.21
C ARG A 30 -11.87 -8.17 -7.79
N ALA A 31 -11.38 -9.23 -8.40
CA ALA A 31 -11.76 -10.59 -8.07
C ALA A 31 -11.38 -10.96 -6.63
N LEU A 32 -10.19 -10.54 -6.16
CA LEU A 32 -9.74 -10.77 -4.79
C LEU A 32 -10.51 -9.92 -3.77
N ASP A 33 -10.82 -8.66 -4.09
CA ASP A 33 -11.65 -7.80 -3.24
C ASP A 33 -13.06 -8.37 -3.05
N ASP A 34 -13.67 -8.89 -4.15
CA ASP A 34 -14.98 -9.58 -4.13
C ASP A 34 -14.92 -10.92 -3.34
N ALA A 35 -13.76 -11.57 -3.31
CA ALA A 35 -13.51 -12.79 -2.52
C ALA A 35 -13.13 -12.50 -1.04
N GLY A 36 -13.20 -11.27 -0.60
CA GLY A 36 -12.96 -10.88 0.79
C GLY A 36 -11.50 -10.63 1.16
N PHE A 37 -10.61 -10.41 0.20
CA PHE A 37 -9.23 -10.00 0.47
C PHE A 37 -9.10 -8.50 0.64
N ALA A 38 -8.13 -8.06 1.46
CA ALA A 38 -7.72 -6.68 1.62
C ALA A 38 -6.23 -6.53 1.30
N PHE A 39 -5.89 -5.48 0.55
CA PHE A 39 -4.51 -5.17 0.18
C PHE A 39 -3.89 -4.19 1.18
N ILE A 40 -2.70 -4.50 1.66
CA ILE A 40 -1.90 -3.68 2.57
C ILE A 40 -0.53 -3.49 1.95
N SER A 41 -0.03 -2.25 1.92
CA SER A 41 1.33 -1.96 1.45
C SER A 41 2.01 -0.91 2.31
N ASN A 42 3.34 -0.93 2.34
CA ASN A 42 4.12 0.08 3.05
C ASN A 42 4.18 1.43 2.35
N ASN A 43 3.51 1.58 1.21
CA ASN A 43 3.47 2.80 0.42
C ASN A 43 2.14 2.94 -0.34
N CYS A 44 2.05 3.89 -1.27
CA CYS A 44 0.81 4.17 -2.01
C CYS A 44 0.29 3.03 -2.90
N LEU A 45 1.02 1.91 -3.03
CA LEU A 45 0.71 0.83 -3.98
C LEU A 45 -0.68 0.23 -3.75
N ALA A 46 -1.04 -0.12 -2.51
CA ALA A 46 -2.37 -0.68 -2.23
C ALA A 46 -3.49 0.26 -2.70
N GLY A 47 -3.33 1.57 -2.49
CA GLY A 47 -4.27 2.58 -2.99
C GLY A 47 -4.37 2.61 -4.52
N GLN A 48 -3.24 2.46 -5.21
CA GLN A 48 -3.19 2.41 -6.68
C GLN A 48 -3.83 1.12 -7.23
N LEU A 49 -3.68 0.00 -6.54
CA LEU A 49 -4.33 -1.27 -6.92
C LEU A 49 -5.85 -1.13 -6.90
N TYR A 50 -6.42 -0.53 -5.86
CA TYR A 50 -7.85 -0.24 -5.81
C TYR A 50 -8.29 0.73 -6.92
N GLU A 51 -7.48 1.72 -7.27
CA GLU A 51 -7.76 2.62 -8.40
C GLU A 51 -7.76 1.87 -9.74
N MET A 52 -6.78 0.98 -9.98
CA MET A 52 -6.74 0.13 -11.18
C MET A 52 -7.97 -0.78 -11.28
N ALA A 53 -8.48 -1.25 -10.14
CA ALA A 53 -9.67 -2.08 -10.05
C ALA A 53 -10.99 -1.28 -10.19
N GLY A 54 -10.95 0.05 -10.16
CA GLY A 54 -12.14 0.89 -10.11
C GLY A 54 -12.96 0.69 -8.83
N ARG A 55 -12.27 0.39 -7.71
CA ARG A 55 -12.89 0.12 -6.41
C ARG A 55 -12.59 1.22 -5.39
N PRO A 56 -13.47 1.45 -4.41
CA PRO A 56 -13.15 2.30 -3.27
C PRO A 56 -11.92 1.77 -2.52
N LYS A 57 -11.07 2.67 -2.04
CA LYS A 57 -9.86 2.30 -1.28
C LYS A 57 -10.27 1.70 0.07
N SER A 58 -10.24 0.37 0.18
CA SER A 58 -10.62 -0.41 1.37
C SER A 58 -9.41 -0.75 2.26
N THR A 59 -8.40 0.10 2.28
CA THR A 59 -7.20 -0.06 3.09
C THR A 59 -6.79 1.26 3.73
N PRO A 60 -6.34 1.26 5.00
CA PRO A 60 -5.82 2.47 5.64
C PRO A 60 -4.51 2.95 4.99
N THR A 61 -3.74 2.04 4.37
CA THR A 61 -2.42 2.33 3.81
C THR A 61 -2.45 3.05 2.46
N ALA A 62 -3.63 3.49 2.00
CA ALA A 62 -3.74 4.22 0.74
C ALA A 62 -3.34 5.70 0.88
N GLY A 63 -2.38 6.14 0.08
CA GLY A 63 -1.94 7.54 0.01
C GLY A 63 -0.93 7.94 1.09
N LEU A 64 -0.17 6.97 1.59
CA LEU A 64 0.85 7.16 2.62
C LEU A 64 2.06 6.26 2.34
N TYR A 65 3.13 6.43 3.13
CA TYR A 65 4.20 5.45 3.24
C TYR A 65 4.71 5.36 4.68
N PHE A 66 5.29 4.20 5.00
CA PHE A 66 5.91 3.91 6.27
C PHE A 66 7.43 4.13 6.18
N THR A 67 8.04 4.58 7.28
CA THR A 67 9.49 4.74 7.40
C THR A 67 10.05 3.86 8.52
N GLY A 68 11.30 3.42 8.37
CA GLY A 68 11.96 2.57 9.37
C GLY A 68 11.21 1.27 9.62
N ASP A 69 11.08 0.89 10.88
CA ASP A 69 10.42 -0.35 11.32
C ASP A 69 8.89 -0.23 11.51
N SER A 70 8.32 0.96 11.26
CA SER A 70 6.89 1.20 11.52
C SER A 70 5.95 0.28 10.74
N TYR A 71 6.35 -0.13 9.52
CA TYR A 71 5.54 -1.07 8.73
C TYR A 71 5.55 -2.48 9.32
N ALA A 72 6.71 -2.96 9.76
CA ALA A 72 6.83 -4.27 10.38
C ALA A 72 6.00 -4.33 11.67
N ARG A 73 6.10 -3.33 12.54
CA ARG A 73 5.27 -3.21 13.75
C ARG A 73 3.78 -3.16 13.42
N PHE A 74 3.39 -2.33 12.46
CA PHE A 74 2.01 -2.27 12.01
C PHE A 74 1.48 -3.65 11.59
N LEU A 75 2.25 -4.41 10.80
CA LEU A 75 1.88 -5.75 10.36
C LEU A 75 1.80 -6.74 11.53
N GLU A 76 2.76 -6.70 12.45
CA GLU A 76 2.76 -7.55 13.64
C GLU A 76 1.50 -7.29 14.48
N ASP A 77 1.20 -6.02 14.77
CA ASP A 77 0.06 -5.63 15.60
C ASP A 77 -1.28 -6.05 14.98
N ILE A 78 -1.50 -5.81 13.68
CA ILE A 78 -2.78 -6.15 13.03
C ILE A 78 -2.94 -7.64 12.73
N SER A 79 -1.86 -8.45 12.81
CA SER A 79 -1.94 -9.90 12.61
C SER A 79 -2.60 -10.59 13.80
N ASP A 80 -2.39 -10.08 15.00
CA ASP A 80 -2.83 -10.70 16.24
C ASP A 80 -4.33 -10.51 16.52
N GLY A 81 -4.99 -9.65 15.72
CA GLY A 81 -6.44 -9.42 15.78
C GLY A 81 -6.92 -8.72 17.06
N HIS A 82 -6.00 -8.29 17.90
CA HIS A 82 -6.30 -7.51 19.09
C HIS A 82 -6.44 -6.02 18.78
N ALA A 83 -7.11 -5.28 19.65
CA ALA A 83 -7.15 -3.82 19.56
C ALA A 83 -5.73 -3.26 19.68
N THR A 84 -5.33 -2.42 18.74
CA THR A 84 -3.98 -1.89 18.65
C THR A 84 -3.99 -0.36 18.65
N SER A 85 -2.82 0.25 18.81
CA SER A 85 -2.66 1.71 18.65
C SER A 85 -2.97 2.20 17.22
N TRP A 86 -3.06 1.27 16.25
CA TRP A 86 -3.37 1.57 14.85
C TRP A 86 -4.86 1.64 14.54
N ASP A 87 -5.71 1.08 15.39
CA ASP A 87 -7.16 1.01 15.16
C ASP A 87 -7.77 2.40 15.00
N ARG A 88 -7.20 3.36 15.72
CA ARG A 88 -7.60 4.76 15.67
C ARG A 88 -6.39 5.68 15.85
N ILE A 89 -6.18 6.56 14.91
CA ILE A 89 -5.18 7.64 14.98
C ILE A 89 -5.87 8.91 15.46
N ASP A 90 -5.28 9.54 16.48
CA ASP A 90 -5.65 10.85 16.96
C ASP A 90 -4.90 11.92 16.16
N PRO A 91 -5.56 12.91 15.54
CA PRO A 91 -4.88 13.98 14.84
C PRO A 91 -3.93 14.78 15.74
N ASP A 92 -4.18 14.88 17.05
CA ASP A 92 -3.32 15.60 17.99
C ASP A 92 -1.96 14.92 18.20
N GLN A 93 -1.85 13.62 17.87
CA GLN A 93 -0.58 12.87 17.87
C GLN A 93 0.22 13.05 16.58
N MET A 94 -0.33 13.75 15.59
CA MET A 94 0.29 13.94 14.29
C MET A 94 1.02 15.28 14.22
N THR A 95 2.06 15.31 13.40
CA THR A 95 2.83 16.50 13.07
C THR A 95 2.80 16.76 11.56
N ARG A 96 3.31 17.91 11.13
CA ARG A 96 3.55 18.17 9.71
C ARG A 96 4.98 17.73 9.33
N HIS A 97 5.09 16.97 8.26
CA HIS A 97 6.38 16.62 7.67
C HIS A 97 6.95 17.84 6.95
N HIS A 98 8.08 18.39 7.44
CA HIS A 98 8.62 19.68 6.99
C HIS A 98 8.96 19.74 5.50
N GLN A 99 9.48 18.64 4.92
CA GLN A 99 9.92 18.63 3.52
C GLN A 99 8.79 18.33 2.53
N GLN A 100 7.75 17.61 2.95
CA GLN A 100 6.69 17.13 2.06
C GLN A 100 5.34 17.83 2.28
N HIS A 101 5.28 18.75 3.26
CA HIS A 101 4.07 19.52 3.59
C HIS A 101 2.81 18.65 3.77
N CYS A 102 2.96 17.47 4.38
CA CYS A 102 1.88 16.52 4.63
C CYS A 102 1.87 16.08 6.10
N ALA A 103 0.79 15.44 6.53
CA ALA A 103 0.66 14.93 7.89
C ALA A 103 1.60 13.73 8.13
N MET A 104 2.13 13.61 9.34
CA MET A 104 3.01 12.53 9.76
C MET A 104 2.66 12.07 11.18
N LEU A 105 2.54 10.77 11.36
CA LEU A 105 2.47 10.11 12.67
C LEU A 105 3.85 9.53 13.00
N ARG A 106 4.48 9.98 14.08
CA ARG A 106 5.74 9.40 14.58
C ARG A 106 5.44 8.18 15.44
N THR A 107 6.16 7.08 15.19
CA THR A 107 6.06 5.84 15.97
C THR A 107 7.38 5.49 16.66
N GLY A 108 8.42 6.28 16.42
CA GLY A 108 9.76 6.16 16.98
C GLY A 108 10.63 7.31 16.50
N GLU A 109 11.92 7.30 16.85
CA GLU A 109 12.85 8.37 16.51
C GLU A 109 13.01 8.53 14.98
N ALA A 110 13.22 7.41 14.26
CA ALA A 110 13.39 7.36 12.81
C ALA A 110 12.22 6.69 12.09
N SER A 111 11.15 6.34 12.81
CA SER A 111 10.04 5.52 12.33
C SER A 111 8.73 6.29 12.36
N GLY A 112 7.87 6.08 11.37
CA GLY A 112 6.58 6.73 11.32
C GLY A 112 5.77 6.41 10.06
N VAL A 113 4.63 7.08 9.98
CA VAL A 113 3.73 7.02 8.81
C VAL A 113 3.61 8.42 8.24
N VAL A 114 3.99 8.58 6.98
CA VAL A 114 3.90 9.85 6.25
C VAL A 114 2.68 9.79 5.33
N PHE A 115 1.73 10.66 5.55
CA PHE A 115 0.46 10.73 4.84
C PHE A 115 0.58 11.61 3.59
N LEU A 116 1.29 11.13 2.58
CA LEU A 116 1.77 11.87 1.41
C LEU A 116 0.70 12.70 0.69
N HIS A 117 -0.55 12.21 0.65
CA HIS A 117 -1.65 12.88 -0.03
C HIS A 117 -2.61 13.63 0.93
N TYR A 118 -2.21 13.82 2.18
CA TYR A 118 -3.03 14.44 3.21
C TYR A 118 -2.24 15.54 3.92
N PRO A 119 -2.43 16.83 3.56
CA PRO A 119 -1.68 17.92 4.14
C PRO A 119 -2.04 18.18 5.60
N GLU A 120 -3.29 17.90 6.00
CA GLU A 120 -3.80 18.20 7.34
C GLU A 120 -3.96 16.92 8.17
N PRO A 121 -3.50 16.93 9.45
CA PRO A 121 -3.62 15.80 10.38
C PRO A 121 -5.04 15.27 10.52
N GLU A 122 -6.03 16.15 10.62
CA GLU A 122 -7.45 15.80 10.79
C GLU A 122 -7.99 15.02 9.58
N VAL A 123 -7.55 15.40 8.37
CA VAL A 123 -7.94 14.71 7.13
C VAL A 123 -7.27 13.35 7.07
N ALA A 124 -5.99 13.26 7.43
CA ALA A 124 -5.22 12.01 7.46
C ALA A 124 -5.84 11.03 8.46
N ALA A 125 -6.04 11.45 9.70
CA ALA A 125 -6.64 10.65 10.76
C ALA A 125 -8.06 10.19 10.38
N ARG A 126 -8.91 11.07 9.87
CA ARG A 126 -10.26 10.71 9.42
C ARG A 126 -10.24 9.65 8.32
N LYS A 127 -9.33 9.76 7.35
CA LYS A 127 -9.20 8.76 6.26
C LYS A 127 -8.70 7.43 6.78
N TRP A 128 -7.70 7.42 7.66
CA TRP A 128 -7.23 6.21 8.31
C TRP A 128 -8.35 5.55 9.11
N ASN A 129 -8.94 6.27 10.05
CA ASN A 129 -9.98 5.79 10.97
C ASN A 129 -11.23 5.26 10.23
N SER A 130 -11.55 5.84 9.06
CA SER A 130 -12.68 5.36 8.24
C SER A 130 -12.36 4.11 7.42
N ARG A 131 -11.09 3.79 7.19
CA ARG A 131 -10.65 2.67 6.35
C ARG A 131 -10.15 1.49 7.18
N PHE A 132 -9.55 1.74 8.33
CA PHE A 132 -8.97 0.69 9.17
C PHE A 132 -9.98 -0.41 9.53
N PRO A 133 -11.22 -0.12 9.94
CA PRO A 133 -12.22 -1.13 10.25
C PRO A 133 -12.58 -2.05 9.07
N ARG A 134 -12.29 -1.61 7.83
CA ARG A 134 -12.56 -2.42 6.63
C ARG A 134 -11.60 -3.60 6.46
N LEU A 135 -10.54 -3.66 7.27
CA LEU A 135 -9.63 -4.81 7.34
C LEU A 135 -10.20 -5.97 8.16
N ALA A 136 -11.18 -5.71 9.02
CA ALA A 136 -11.79 -6.73 9.88
C ALA A 136 -12.47 -7.83 9.07
N GLY A 137 -12.24 -9.07 9.45
CA GLY A 137 -12.83 -10.26 8.79
C GLY A 137 -12.31 -10.54 7.37
N ARG A 138 -11.37 -9.74 6.86
CA ARG A 138 -10.80 -9.93 5.51
C ARG A 138 -9.43 -10.59 5.60
N GLU A 139 -9.15 -11.50 4.66
CA GLU A 139 -7.80 -12.04 4.49
C GLU A 139 -6.88 -10.96 3.89
N LYS A 140 -5.66 -10.85 4.40
CA LYS A 140 -4.74 -9.76 4.02
C LYS A 140 -3.73 -10.24 2.99
N ILE A 141 -3.62 -9.48 1.90
CA ILE A 141 -2.52 -9.57 0.93
C ILE A 141 -1.56 -8.44 1.26
N VAL A 142 -0.39 -8.82 1.79
CA VAL A 142 0.65 -7.89 2.21
C VAL A 142 1.65 -7.70 1.08
N ILE A 143 1.92 -6.45 0.75
CA ILE A 143 2.88 -6.07 -0.28
C ILE A 143 3.90 -5.13 0.36
N ALA A 144 5.15 -5.56 0.41
CA ALA A 144 6.26 -4.75 0.92
C ALA A 144 7.17 -4.31 -0.23
N SER A 145 7.56 -3.06 -0.25
CA SER A 145 8.62 -2.53 -1.12
C SER A 145 9.83 -2.21 -0.25
N LEU A 146 11.02 -2.64 -0.67
CA LEU A 146 12.28 -2.35 0.02
C LEU A 146 12.76 -0.92 -0.27
N ARG A 147 11.89 0.06 0.04
CA ARG A 147 12.14 1.50 -0.08
C ARG A 147 11.90 2.17 1.26
N ASP A 148 12.19 3.44 1.33
CA ASP A 148 11.86 4.32 2.46
C ASP A 148 12.47 3.85 3.81
N GLY A 149 13.67 3.24 3.72
CA GLY A 149 14.41 2.75 4.89
C GLY A 149 13.95 1.38 5.41
N ILE A 150 13.10 0.66 4.67
CA ILE A 150 12.64 -0.68 5.05
C ILE A 150 13.66 -1.71 4.53
N ALA A 151 14.32 -2.40 5.45
CA ALA A 151 15.17 -3.55 5.15
C ALA A 151 14.35 -4.85 5.15
N GLU A 152 14.75 -5.81 4.32
CA GLU A 152 14.05 -7.09 4.23
C GLU A 152 14.01 -7.84 5.57
N SER A 153 15.11 -7.79 6.33
CA SER A 153 15.19 -8.40 7.67
C SER A 153 14.17 -7.84 8.69
N MET A 154 13.70 -6.61 8.50
CA MET A 154 12.63 -6.05 9.34
C MET A 154 11.28 -6.73 9.09
N LEU A 155 11.12 -7.41 7.97
CA LEU A 155 9.86 -8.04 7.55
C LEU A 155 9.80 -9.54 7.89
N ASP A 156 10.88 -10.15 8.39
CA ASP A 156 10.97 -11.61 8.56
C ASP A 156 9.89 -12.16 9.50
N ARG A 157 9.62 -11.47 10.60
CA ARG A 157 8.52 -11.82 11.52
C ARG A 157 7.14 -11.69 10.86
N ALA A 158 6.90 -10.60 10.14
CA ALA A 158 5.65 -10.39 9.46
C ALA A 158 5.42 -11.43 8.35
N LYS A 159 6.45 -11.83 7.60
CA LYS A 159 6.36 -12.86 6.56
C LYS A 159 5.79 -14.18 7.08
N THR A 160 6.12 -14.57 8.32
CA THR A 160 5.62 -15.83 8.90
C THR A 160 4.16 -15.77 9.36
N ARG A 161 3.59 -14.57 9.52
CA ARG A 161 2.23 -14.35 10.02
C ARG A 161 1.19 -14.20 8.92
N TYR A 162 1.62 -13.92 7.68
CA TYR A 162 0.71 -13.69 6.56
C TYR A 162 0.88 -14.75 5.48
N ARG A 163 -0.21 -15.41 5.12
CA ARG A 163 -0.23 -16.41 4.06
C ARG A 163 0.15 -15.84 2.70
N HIS A 164 -0.25 -14.58 2.45
CA HIS A 164 -0.05 -13.90 1.18
C HIS A 164 0.85 -12.69 1.39
N PHE A 165 2.16 -12.90 1.24
CA PHE A 165 3.18 -11.86 1.42
C PHE A 165 4.04 -11.74 0.16
N TYR A 166 4.07 -10.56 -0.44
CA TYR A 166 4.86 -10.24 -1.61
C TYR A 166 5.88 -9.15 -1.31
N VAL A 167 7.15 -9.41 -1.62
CA VAL A 167 8.22 -8.41 -1.53
C VAL A 167 8.51 -7.92 -2.95
N ALA A 168 8.15 -6.69 -3.23
CA ALA A 168 8.58 -6.02 -4.45
C ALA A 168 10.07 -5.69 -4.33
N GLY A 169 10.86 -6.17 -5.29
CA GLY A 169 12.30 -5.89 -5.34
C GLY A 169 12.62 -4.39 -5.34
N PRO A 170 13.89 -4.01 -5.17
CA PRO A 170 14.29 -2.62 -5.18
C PRO A 170 13.84 -1.98 -6.49
N ALA A 171 12.94 -1.01 -6.40
CA ALA A 171 12.61 -0.18 -7.54
C ALA A 171 13.86 0.66 -7.89
N PRO A 172 14.14 0.92 -9.20
CA PRO A 172 15.15 1.87 -9.56
C PRO A 172 14.93 3.18 -8.81
N ALA A 173 16.00 3.88 -8.47
CA ALA A 173 15.94 5.16 -7.78
C ALA A 173 15.15 6.17 -8.64
N LEU A 174 13.85 6.22 -8.41
CA LEU A 174 12.96 7.22 -9.00
C LEU A 174 12.82 8.38 -8.00
N PRO A 175 12.66 9.62 -8.48
CA PRO A 175 12.31 10.73 -7.63
C PRO A 175 11.11 10.39 -6.73
N ALA A 176 11.11 10.91 -5.51
CA ALA A 176 10.11 10.56 -4.47
C ALA A 176 8.65 10.82 -4.90
N ASP A 177 8.44 11.68 -5.89
CA ASP A 177 7.15 12.08 -6.47
C ASP A 177 6.69 11.21 -7.66
N GLU A 178 7.57 10.34 -8.22
CA GLU A 178 7.25 9.45 -9.33
C GLU A 178 7.24 7.98 -8.88
N PHE A 179 6.20 7.54 -8.19
CA PHE A 179 5.94 6.11 -7.96
C PHE A 179 5.33 5.48 -9.22
N VAL A 180 6.13 5.41 -10.28
CA VAL A 180 5.79 4.61 -11.46
C VAL A 180 6.32 3.20 -11.19
N LEU A 181 5.41 2.26 -10.91
CA LEU A 181 5.75 0.85 -10.91
C LEU A 181 6.25 0.48 -12.30
N ASP A 182 7.50 0.06 -12.41
CA ASP A 182 8.02 -0.40 -13.67
C ASP A 182 7.31 -1.69 -14.12
N ARG A 183 7.49 -2.03 -15.40
CA ARG A 183 6.86 -3.22 -15.99
C ARG A 183 7.24 -4.51 -15.27
N LYS A 184 8.48 -4.64 -14.80
CA LYS A 184 8.98 -5.85 -14.11
C LYS A 184 8.28 -6.02 -12.76
N CYS A 185 8.18 -4.94 -11.99
CA CYS A 185 7.49 -4.91 -10.70
C CYS A 185 6.00 -5.26 -10.84
N LEU A 186 5.31 -4.66 -11.83
CA LEU A 186 3.90 -4.94 -12.11
C LEU A 186 3.68 -6.38 -12.58
N SER A 187 4.60 -6.93 -13.41
CA SER A 187 4.51 -8.32 -13.88
C SER A 187 4.70 -9.31 -12.74
N GLY A 188 5.68 -9.09 -11.87
CA GLY A 188 5.90 -9.94 -10.69
C GLY A 188 4.71 -9.92 -9.74
N LEU A 189 4.15 -8.76 -9.48
CA LEU A 189 2.94 -8.64 -8.66
C LEU A 189 1.74 -9.34 -9.31
N SER A 190 1.55 -9.19 -10.62
CA SER A 190 0.45 -9.87 -11.33
C SER A 190 0.58 -11.40 -11.27
N ALA A 191 1.78 -11.95 -11.42
CA ALA A 191 2.02 -13.38 -11.27
C ALA A 191 1.69 -13.86 -9.85
N PHE A 192 2.15 -13.14 -8.84
CA PHE A 192 1.81 -13.45 -7.44
C PHE A 192 0.30 -13.44 -7.19
N LEU A 193 -0.44 -12.47 -7.73
CA LEU A 193 -1.91 -12.43 -7.57
C LEU A 193 -2.64 -13.56 -8.32
N ASP A 194 -2.08 -14.06 -9.44
CA ASP A 194 -2.61 -15.27 -10.10
C ASP A 194 -2.49 -16.51 -9.19
N ASP A 195 -1.36 -16.66 -8.49
CA ASP A 195 -1.16 -17.75 -7.54
C ASP A 195 -2.14 -17.68 -6.37
N VAL A 196 -2.38 -16.48 -5.82
CA VAL A 196 -3.38 -16.27 -4.75
C VAL A 196 -4.78 -16.65 -5.23
N LEU A 197 -5.18 -16.23 -6.45
CA LEU A 197 -6.46 -16.57 -7.04
C LEU A 197 -6.60 -18.08 -7.30
N ALA A 198 -5.53 -18.76 -7.70
CA ALA A 198 -5.54 -20.21 -7.91
C ALA A 198 -5.77 -20.96 -6.59
N MET A 199 -5.05 -20.59 -5.53
CA MET A 199 -5.23 -21.17 -4.19
C MET A 199 -6.65 -20.98 -3.64
N GLY A 200 -7.25 -19.81 -3.84
CA GLY A 200 -8.63 -19.54 -3.44
C GLY A 200 -9.65 -20.44 -4.17
N ARG A 201 -9.44 -20.69 -5.47
CA ARG A 201 -10.30 -21.60 -6.25
C ARG A 201 -10.20 -23.07 -5.82
N GLU A 202 -9.01 -23.51 -5.44
CA GLU A 202 -8.81 -24.87 -4.92
C GLU A 202 -9.47 -25.07 -3.55
N ALA A 203 -9.36 -24.08 -2.67
CA ALA A 203 -10.02 -24.11 -1.36
C ALA A 203 -11.56 -24.16 -1.46
N ALA A 204 -12.14 -23.48 -2.44
CA ALA A 204 -13.59 -23.47 -2.68
C ALA A 204 -14.14 -24.76 -3.31
N ARG A 205 -13.28 -25.66 -3.81
CA ARG A 205 -13.66 -26.95 -4.41
C ARG A 205 -13.63 -28.12 -3.43
N ARG A 206 -13.08 -27.92 -2.25
CA ARG A 206 -13.01 -28.90 -1.15
C ARG A 206 -14.15 -28.69 -0.16
#